data_1f0f1ce8ed5e9bf616ef82a73fb1d5f3
#
_entry.id   1f0f1ce8ed5e9bf616ef82a73fb1d5f3
#
_cell.length_a   1.000
_cell.length_b   1.000
_cell.length_c   1.000
_cell.angle_alpha   90.00
_cell.angle_beta   90.00
_cell.angle_gamma   90.00
#
_symmetry.space_group_name_H-M   'P 1'
#
loop_
_entity.id
_entity.type
_entity.pdbx_description
1 polymer ?
#
loop_
_entity_poly.entity_id
_entity_poly.type
_entity_poly.pdbx_seq_one_letter_code
_entity_poly.pdbx_strand_id
1 'polypeptide(L)'
;MKKICRVAWSITHQEFTVTDYYYFSIIEKRAPEFGLQIDEVDSWDKLFEYDTIVFNYPEIPFTEKEVQDVVKAVEELGKKVILLGYYKNEDHIADTCNTLARAFGMELNPDEITDEVSNHDGDKYFVKSTKVRRYNKGLDNKVNVNAVVLPCTCSIKTIMPDIKIVVAGEETAKSNMENYPLLIADHIAPVSGGYFTLAGTCVFWDNYAIRLEDNLNFAMNMLWHETPPQDTPTGKAVRFGL
;
A
#
# COMPACT_ATOMS: atom_id res chain seq x y z
N MET A 1 -7.70 23.09 14.30
CA MET A 1 -7.91 21.64 14.52
C MET A 1 -6.93 20.91 13.61
N LYS A 2 -6.23 19.88 14.11
CA LYS A 2 -5.42 19.01 13.23
C LYS A 2 -6.38 18.35 12.22
N LYS A 3 -6.06 18.36 10.93
CA LYS A 3 -6.85 17.69 9.91
C LYS A 3 -6.79 16.18 10.18
N ILE A 4 -7.93 15.52 10.17
CA ILE A 4 -8.01 14.05 10.27
C ILE A 4 -7.91 13.51 8.85
N CYS A 5 -6.98 12.59 8.60
CA CYS A 5 -6.92 11.85 7.34
C CYS A 5 -7.96 10.75 7.36
N ARG A 6 -8.84 10.73 6.37
CA ARG A 6 -9.91 9.74 6.23
C ARG A 6 -9.45 8.62 5.31
N VAL A 7 -9.57 7.39 5.79
CA VAL A 7 -9.16 6.17 5.08
C VAL A 7 -10.39 5.31 4.79
N ALA A 8 -10.67 5.04 3.52
CA ALA A 8 -11.62 4.03 3.10
C ALA A 8 -10.94 2.67 3.08
N TRP A 9 -11.39 1.75 3.92
CA TRP A 9 -11.04 0.34 3.80
C TRP A 9 -12.10 -0.33 2.96
N SER A 10 -11.74 -0.67 1.73
CA SER A 10 -12.69 -1.27 0.78
C SER A 10 -13.14 -2.65 1.23
N ILE A 11 -14.41 -2.93 1.03
CA ILE A 11 -15.01 -4.27 1.05
C ILE A 11 -15.82 -4.52 -0.23
N THR A 12 -15.46 -3.85 -1.34
CA THR A 12 -16.16 -3.94 -2.62
C THR A 12 -15.70 -5.13 -3.48
N HIS A 13 -14.50 -5.65 -3.21
CA HIS A 13 -13.86 -6.76 -3.95
C HIS A 13 -13.62 -7.98 -3.06
N GLN A 14 -14.48 -8.20 -2.05
CA GLN A 14 -14.40 -9.30 -1.08
C GLN A 14 -13.08 -9.28 -0.27
N GLU A 15 -12.60 -8.08 0.04
CA GLU A 15 -11.44 -7.88 0.88
C GLU A 15 -11.73 -8.29 2.33
N PHE A 16 -10.69 -8.62 3.09
CA PHE A 16 -10.81 -8.77 4.53
C PHE A 16 -11.24 -7.46 5.18
N THR A 17 -12.24 -7.54 6.07
CA THR A 17 -12.76 -6.38 6.81
C THR A 17 -11.77 -5.88 7.86
N VAL A 18 -11.70 -4.58 8.09
CA VAL A 18 -10.81 -3.99 9.11
C VAL A 18 -11.35 -4.16 10.52
N THR A 19 -12.65 -4.38 10.65
CA THR A 19 -13.31 -4.65 11.92
C THR A 19 -13.20 -6.11 12.37
N ASP A 20 -12.66 -7.00 11.52
CA ASP A 20 -12.45 -8.39 11.86
C ASP A 20 -11.57 -8.54 13.10
N TYR A 21 -12.14 -9.10 14.14
CA TYR A 21 -11.48 -9.26 15.44
C TYR A 21 -10.21 -10.12 15.35
N TYR A 22 -10.19 -11.12 14.47
CA TYR A 22 -9.05 -12.03 14.33
C TYR A 22 -7.91 -11.41 13.55
N TYR A 23 -8.22 -10.65 12.47
CA TYR A 23 -7.18 -10.27 11.50
C TYR A 23 -6.73 -8.82 11.59
N PHE A 24 -7.63 -7.81 11.56
CA PHE A 24 -7.20 -6.42 11.31
C PHE A 24 -7.70 -5.38 12.33
N SER A 25 -8.43 -5.79 13.37
CA SER A 25 -9.07 -4.85 14.30
C SER A 25 -8.10 -3.94 15.07
N ILE A 26 -6.81 -4.27 15.16
CA ILE A 26 -5.84 -3.44 15.89
C ILE A 26 -5.51 -2.19 15.11
N ILE A 27 -5.34 -2.28 13.78
CA ILE A 27 -5.01 -1.12 12.94
C ILE A 27 -6.12 -0.07 13.03
N GLU A 28 -7.39 -0.48 12.95
CA GLU A 28 -8.55 0.40 13.08
C GLU A 28 -8.60 1.08 14.46
N LYS A 29 -8.46 0.30 15.54
CA LYS A 29 -8.52 0.81 16.93
C LYS A 29 -7.40 1.79 17.26
N ARG A 30 -6.22 1.63 16.64
CA ARG A 30 -5.05 2.48 16.90
C ARG A 30 -4.99 3.73 16.00
N ALA A 31 -5.70 3.72 14.87
CA ALA A 31 -5.69 4.81 13.88
C ALA A 31 -5.94 6.22 14.46
N PRO A 32 -6.90 6.44 15.40
CA PRO A 32 -7.15 7.76 15.96
C PRO A 32 -5.95 8.37 16.71
N GLU A 33 -5.07 7.55 17.28
CA GLU A 33 -3.85 8.03 17.97
C GLU A 33 -2.89 8.74 17.00
N PHE A 34 -2.99 8.43 15.70
CA PHE A 34 -2.17 8.97 14.62
C PHE A 34 -2.89 10.04 13.78
N GLY A 35 -4.11 10.42 14.16
CA GLY A 35 -4.92 11.37 13.41
C GLY A 35 -5.57 10.77 12.15
N LEU A 36 -5.82 9.46 12.17
CA LEU A 36 -6.50 8.72 11.12
C LEU A 36 -7.91 8.32 11.57
N GLN A 37 -8.82 8.27 10.62
CA GLN A 37 -10.13 7.62 10.75
C GLN A 37 -10.24 6.59 9.64
N ILE A 38 -10.47 5.32 10.00
CA ILE A 38 -10.63 4.21 9.06
C ILE A 38 -12.10 3.80 9.07
N ASP A 39 -12.74 3.82 7.92
CA ASP A 39 -14.12 3.39 7.74
C ASP A 39 -14.17 2.23 6.73
N GLU A 40 -14.95 1.17 7.00
CA GLU A 40 -15.28 0.16 5.99
C GLU A 40 -16.26 0.73 4.97
N VAL A 41 -15.97 0.55 3.68
CA VAL A 41 -16.75 1.11 2.59
C VAL A 41 -17.12 0.02 1.59
N ASP A 42 -18.45 -0.21 1.45
CA ASP A 42 -19.05 -1.22 0.58
C ASP A 42 -19.54 -0.67 -0.77
N SER A 43 -19.39 0.62 -1.00
CA SER A 43 -19.84 1.31 -2.21
C SER A 43 -18.64 1.87 -2.97
N TRP A 44 -18.46 1.44 -4.23
CA TRP A 44 -17.37 1.87 -5.10
C TRP A 44 -17.25 3.39 -5.19
N ASP A 45 -18.35 4.08 -5.49
CA ASP A 45 -18.34 5.54 -5.68
C ASP A 45 -17.94 6.30 -4.40
N LYS A 46 -18.30 5.77 -3.22
CA LYS A 46 -17.97 6.39 -1.94
C LYS A 46 -16.50 6.28 -1.57
N LEU A 47 -15.76 5.31 -2.10
CA LEU A 47 -14.30 5.18 -1.86
C LEU A 47 -13.57 6.49 -2.17
N PHE A 48 -13.99 7.18 -3.23
CA PHE A 48 -13.32 8.39 -3.72
C PHE A 48 -13.63 9.66 -2.91
N GLU A 49 -14.46 9.58 -1.88
CA GLU A 49 -14.67 10.67 -0.92
C GLU A 49 -13.57 10.76 0.15
N TYR A 50 -12.70 9.75 0.25
CA TYR A 50 -11.66 9.62 1.26
C TYR A 50 -10.30 10.13 0.75
N ASP A 51 -9.36 10.39 1.68
CA ASP A 51 -7.99 10.80 1.35
C ASP A 51 -7.15 9.61 0.90
N THR A 52 -7.34 8.47 1.56
CA THR A 52 -6.66 7.19 1.26
C THR A 52 -7.70 6.09 1.05
N ILE A 53 -7.45 5.22 0.07
CA ILE A 53 -8.26 4.04 -0.26
C ILE A 53 -7.37 2.81 -0.11
N VAL A 54 -7.86 1.78 0.58
CA VAL A 54 -7.14 0.52 0.81
C VAL A 54 -7.92 -0.63 0.20
N PHE A 55 -7.27 -1.40 -0.66
CA PHE A 55 -7.71 -2.70 -1.17
C PHE A 55 -6.83 -3.78 -0.52
N ASN A 56 -7.35 -4.41 0.53
CA ASN A 56 -6.60 -5.35 1.36
C ASN A 56 -6.91 -6.79 1.00
N TYR A 57 -6.11 -7.42 0.15
CA TYR A 57 -6.36 -8.78 -0.34
C TYR A 57 -7.65 -8.89 -1.16
N PRO A 58 -7.81 -8.16 -2.27
CA PRO A 58 -9.02 -8.24 -3.09
C PRO A 58 -9.11 -9.61 -3.78
N GLU A 59 -10.27 -10.27 -3.69
CA GLU A 59 -10.52 -11.57 -4.34
C GLU A 59 -11.22 -11.44 -5.71
N ILE A 60 -11.80 -10.27 -6.00
CA ILE A 60 -12.47 -9.98 -7.27
C ILE A 60 -11.57 -9.11 -8.14
N PRO A 61 -11.26 -9.50 -9.41
CA PRO A 61 -10.49 -8.68 -10.34
C PRO A 61 -11.17 -7.35 -10.66
N PHE A 62 -10.38 -6.28 -10.79
CA PHE A 62 -10.87 -4.95 -11.15
C PHE A 62 -11.26 -4.90 -12.62
N THR A 63 -12.42 -4.35 -12.92
CA THR A 63 -12.89 -4.07 -14.28
C THR A 63 -12.11 -2.91 -14.91
N GLU A 64 -12.12 -2.79 -16.24
CA GLU A 64 -11.48 -1.66 -16.93
C GLU A 64 -11.97 -0.30 -16.44
N LYS A 65 -13.28 -0.18 -16.15
CA LYS A 65 -13.86 1.06 -15.61
C LYS A 65 -13.31 1.37 -14.23
N GLU A 66 -13.24 0.41 -13.33
CA GLU A 66 -12.71 0.59 -11.99
C GLU A 66 -11.21 0.96 -12.01
N VAL A 67 -10.43 0.34 -12.90
CA VAL A 67 -9.03 0.72 -13.14
C VAL A 67 -8.94 2.19 -13.57
N GLN A 68 -9.79 2.65 -14.51
CA GLN A 68 -9.82 4.05 -14.94
C GLN A 68 -10.21 5.01 -13.81
N ASP A 69 -11.20 4.64 -12.99
CA ASP A 69 -11.62 5.43 -11.83
C ASP A 69 -10.47 5.58 -10.82
N VAL A 70 -9.72 4.51 -10.54
CA VAL A 70 -8.55 4.55 -9.64
C VAL A 70 -7.41 5.36 -10.25
N VAL A 71 -7.11 5.20 -11.54
CA VAL A 71 -6.11 6.03 -12.24
C VAL A 71 -6.48 7.50 -12.12
N LYS A 72 -7.72 7.87 -12.37
CA LYS A 72 -8.21 9.24 -12.21
C LYS A 72 -8.06 9.73 -10.77
N ALA A 73 -8.38 8.90 -9.77
CA ALA A 73 -8.25 9.25 -8.36
C ALA A 73 -6.81 9.60 -8.00
N VAL A 74 -5.84 8.83 -8.48
CA VAL A 74 -4.42 9.06 -8.22
C VAL A 74 -3.87 10.21 -9.07
N GLU A 75 -4.05 10.15 -10.40
CA GLU A 75 -3.37 11.05 -11.33
C GLU A 75 -3.97 12.46 -11.37
N GLU A 76 -5.29 12.59 -11.14
CA GLU A 76 -5.99 13.87 -11.26
C GLU A 76 -6.44 14.42 -9.90
N LEU A 77 -6.97 13.54 -9.02
CA LEU A 77 -7.56 13.97 -7.74
C LEU A 77 -6.56 13.97 -6.58
N GLY A 78 -5.32 13.50 -6.80
CA GLY A 78 -4.27 13.49 -5.78
C GLY A 78 -4.54 12.56 -4.61
N LYS A 79 -5.36 11.52 -4.81
CA LYS A 79 -5.67 10.53 -3.78
C LYS A 79 -4.52 9.55 -3.57
N LYS A 80 -4.55 8.90 -2.41
CA LYS A 80 -3.67 7.76 -2.16
C LYS A 80 -4.45 6.46 -2.27
N VAL A 81 -3.93 5.50 -3.03
CA VAL A 81 -4.47 4.15 -3.15
C VAL A 81 -3.41 3.15 -2.72
N ILE A 82 -3.78 2.20 -1.87
CA ILE A 82 -2.91 1.14 -1.37
C ILE A 82 -3.53 -0.20 -1.74
N LEU A 83 -2.78 -1.00 -2.48
CA LEU A 83 -3.17 -2.35 -2.91
C LEU A 83 -2.22 -3.37 -2.29
N LEU A 84 -2.77 -4.36 -1.61
CA LEU A 84 -1.98 -5.38 -0.93
C LEU A 84 -2.32 -6.76 -1.46
N GLY A 85 -1.26 -7.45 -1.83
CA GLY A 85 -1.34 -8.82 -2.31
C GLY A 85 -0.91 -9.85 -1.28
N TYR A 86 -0.49 -11.01 -1.77
CA TYR A 86 -0.05 -12.13 -0.99
C TYR A 86 0.93 -13.00 -1.79
N TYR A 87 1.76 -13.79 -1.10
CA TYR A 87 2.82 -14.60 -1.72
C TYR A 87 2.28 -15.78 -2.54
N LYS A 88 3.13 -16.37 -3.39
CA LYS A 88 2.84 -17.59 -4.20
C LYS A 88 1.62 -17.49 -5.12
N ASN A 89 1.05 -16.32 -5.29
CA ASN A 89 -0.24 -16.17 -5.96
C ASN A 89 -1.34 -17.08 -5.35
N GLU A 90 -1.27 -17.32 -4.02
CA GLU A 90 -2.33 -18.05 -3.33
C GLU A 90 -3.67 -17.36 -3.57
N ASP A 91 -4.72 -18.13 -3.73
CA ASP A 91 -6.08 -17.69 -4.06
C ASP A 91 -6.17 -16.77 -5.30
N HIS A 92 -5.15 -16.81 -6.18
CA HIS A 92 -5.03 -15.95 -7.36
C HIS A 92 -4.94 -14.45 -7.03
N ILE A 93 -4.50 -14.09 -5.83
CA ILE A 93 -4.47 -12.69 -5.37
C ILE A 93 -3.48 -11.85 -6.16
N ALA A 94 -2.30 -12.37 -6.55
CA ALA A 94 -1.39 -11.62 -7.40
C ALA A 94 -2.00 -11.35 -8.78
N ASP A 95 -2.69 -12.32 -9.38
CA ASP A 95 -3.39 -12.14 -10.66
C ASP A 95 -4.48 -11.07 -10.53
N THR A 96 -5.27 -11.13 -9.47
CA THR A 96 -6.33 -10.16 -9.16
C THR A 96 -5.76 -8.75 -8.97
N CYS A 97 -4.76 -8.58 -8.11
CA CYS A 97 -4.08 -7.30 -7.90
C CYS A 97 -3.47 -6.74 -9.18
N ASN A 98 -2.91 -7.60 -10.03
CA ASN A 98 -2.26 -7.20 -11.28
C ASN A 98 -3.23 -6.63 -12.32
N THR A 99 -4.54 -6.88 -12.21
CA THR A 99 -5.54 -6.21 -13.06
C THR A 99 -5.53 -4.69 -12.84
N LEU A 100 -5.20 -4.22 -11.63
CA LEU A 100 -5.09 -2.80 -11.28
C LEU A 100 -3.62 -2.31 -11.31
N ALA A 101 -2.68 -3.06 -10.73
CA ALA A 101 -1.30 -2.62 -10.52
C ALA A 101 -0.56 -2.28 -11.82
N ARG A 102 -0.87 -2.98 -12.93
CA ARG A 102 -0.28 -2.72 -14.25
C ARG A 102 -0.51 -1.31 -14.77
N ALA A 103 -1.64 -0.70 -14.44
CA ALA A 103 -1.94 0.68 -14.83
C ALA A 103 -0.96 1.69 -14.21
N PHE A 104 -0.31 1.30 -13.11
CA PHE A 104 0.69 2.11 -12.39
C PHE A 104 2.12 1.61 -12.60
N GLY A 105 2.36 0.75 -13.60
CA GLY A 105 3.68 0.28 -13.97
C GLY A 105 4.31 -0.72 -13.01
N MET A 106 3.51 -1.49 -12.28
CA MET A 106 3.94 -2.50 -11.32
C MET A 106 3.16 -3.80 -11.47
N GLU A 107 3.76 -4.92 -11.07
CA GLU A 107 3.13 -6.24 -10.97
C GLU A 107 3.63 -6.96 -9.72
N LEU A 108 2.76 -7.71 -9.06
CA LEU A 108 3.16 -8.73 -8.09
C LEU A 108 3.65 -9.96 -8.83
N ASN A 109 4.81 -10.49 -8.44
CA ASN A 109 5.28 -11.78 -8.92
C ASN A 109 4.58 -12.93 -8.17
N PRO A 110 4.36 -14.09 -8.79
CA PRO A 110 3.77 -15.27 -8.14
C PRO A 110 4.81 -16.03 -7.30
N ASP A 111 5.76 -15.34 -6.70
CA ASP A 111 6.86 -15.90 -5.95
C ASP A 111 6.63 -15.85 -4.43
N GLU A 112 7.57 -16.39 -3.70
CA GLU A 112 7.72 -16.19 -2.25
C GLU A 112 9.09 -15.62 -1.95
N ILE A 113 9.14 -14.67 -1.02
CA ILE A 113 10.37 -14.16 -0.49
C ILE A 113 10.62 -14.76 0.88
N THR A 114 11.84 -15.27 1.07
CA THR A 114 12.31 -15.82 2.34
C THR A 114 13.63 -15.21 2.72
N ASP A 115 13.93 -15.16 4.04
CA ASP A 115 15.25 -14.76 4.55
C ASP A 115 15.64 -15.65 5.73
N GLU A 116 16.66 -16.47 5.56
CA GLU A 116 17.17 -17.38 6.60
C GLU A 116 17.98 -16.64 7.68
N VAL A 117 18.36 -15.37 7.44
CA VAL A 117 19.26 -14.59 8.30
C VAL A 117 18.49 -13.42 8.93
N SER A 118 17.85 -12.59 8.10
CA SER A 118 17.08 -11.43 8.56
C SER A 118 15.60 -11.75 8.59
N ASN A 119 15.16 -12.34 9.69
CA ASN A 119 13.78 -12.76 9.91
C ASN A 119 13.36 -12.51 11.36
N HIS A 120 12.08 -12.74 11.65
CA HIS A 120 11.53 -12.67 13.00
C HIS A 120 11.44 -14.08 13.59
N ASP A 121 12.05 -14.26 14.77
CA ASP A 121 12.05 -15.49 15.59
C ASP A 121 12.47 -16.77 14.86
N GLY A 122 13.35 -16.66 13.84
CA GLY A 122 13.86 -17.81 13.08
C GLY A 122 12.90 -18.32 12.00
N ASP A 123 11.77 -17.68 11.79
CA ASP A 123 10.86 -18.02 10.71
C ASP A 123 11.23 -17.23 9.44
N LYS A 124 11.79 -17.93 8.46
CA LYS A 124 12.23 -17.35 7.19
C LYS A 124 11.15 -16.65 6.37
N TYR A 125 9.89 -17.00 6.60
CA TYR A 125 8.74 -16.37 5.94
C TYR A 125 8.33 -15.04 6.57
N PHE A 126 8.84 -14.74 7.76
CA PHE A 126 8.67 -13.46 8.45
C PHE A 126 9.85 -12.56 8.14
N VAL A 127 9.95 -12.13 6.89
CA VAL A 127 11.08 -11.36 6.36
C VAL A 127 11.17 -10.03 7.09
N LYS A 128 12.31 -9.81 7.78
CA LYS A 128 12.64 -8.54 8.44
C LYS A 128 13.49 -7.68 7.52
N SER A 129 13.16 -6.40 7.40
CA SER A 129 13.94 -5.45 6.62
C SER A 129 14.19 -4.15 7.37
N THR A 130 15.42 -3.65 7.29
CA THR A 130 15.85 -2.30 7.69
C THR A 130 15.90 -1.35 6.48
N LYS A 131 15.71 -1.86 5.27
CA LYS A 131 15.72 -1.08 4.02
C LYS A 131 14.39 -0.37 3.75
N VAL A 132 13.90 0.33 4.78
CA VAL A 132 12.70 1.17 4.69
C VAL A 132 13.09 2.56 4.17
N ARG A 133 12.76 2.85 2.92
CA ARG A 133 13.17 4.09 2.23
C ARG A 133 12.11 5.18 2.25
N ARG A 134 10.86 4.81 2.51
CA ARG A 134 9.72 5.74 2.60
C ARG A 134 8.85 5.36 3.79
N TYR A 135 8.04 6.31 4.27
CA TYR A 135 7.22 6.16 5.47
C TYR A 135 8.01 5.82 6.75
N ASN A 136 9.33 6.02 6.69
CA ASN A 136 10.25 5.81 7.81
C ASN A 136 10.30 6.99 8.79
N LYS A 137 9.65 8.09 8.47
CA LYS A 137 9.51 9.28 9.34
C LYS A 137 8.04 9.50 9.63
N GLY A 138 7.69 9.57 10.90
CA GLY A 138 6.34 9.93 11.34
C GLY A 138 5.98 11.38 10.99
N LEU A 139 4.69 11.66 11.00
CA LEU A 139 4.09 12.94 10.64
C LEU A 139 4.70 14.17 11.36
N ASP A 140 5.20 13.99 12.56
CA ASP A 140 5.82 15.03 13.37
C ASP A 140 7.32 14.75 13.62
N ASN A 141 7.98 13.90 12.81
CA ASN A 141 9.33 13.39 13.04
C ASN A 141 9.51 12.68 14.41
N LYS A 142 8.41 12.30 15.06
CA LYS A 142 8.44 11.75 16.41
C LYS A 142 8.51 10.23 16.46
N VAL A 143 8.13 9.58 15.37
CA VAL A 143 8.07 8.13 15.30
C VAL A 143 8.83 7.68 14.05
N ASN A 144 10.08 7.28 14.24
CA ASN A 144 10.88 6.70 13.18
C ASN A 144 10.54 5.22 13.02
N VAL A 145 10.64 4.73 11.80
CA VAL A 145 10.60 3.32 11.44
C VAL A 145 12.01 2.90 11.09
N ASN A 146 12.57 1.98 11.85
CA ASN A 146 13.92 1.46 11.64
C ASN A 146 13.90 0.10 10.96
N ALA A 147 12.91 -0.73 11.29
CA ALA A 147 12.73 -2.06 10.72
C ALA A 147 11.26 -2.41 10.61
N VAL A 148 10.93 -3.23 9.62
CA VAL A 148 9.60 -3.81 9.44
C VAL A 148 9.72 -5.32 9.26
N VAL A 149 8.65 -6.05 9.61
CA VAL A 149 8.50 -7.48 9.34
C VAL A 149 7.37 -7.67 8.35
N LEU A 150 7.65 -8.33 7.25
CA LEU A 150 6.71 -8.56 6.15
C LEU A 150 6.48 -10.07 5.98
N PRO A 151 5.51 -10.66 6.74
CA PRO A 151 5.24 -12.09 6.65
C PRO A 151 4.62 -12.45 5.31
N CYS A 152 4.95 -13.64 4.79
CA CYS A 152 4.31 -14.21 3.60
C CYS A 152 4.24 -13.24 2.41
N THR A 153 5.37 -12.61 2.08
CA THR A 153 5.45 -11.59 1.03
C THR A 153 5.92 -12.16 -0.30
N CYS A 154 5.39 -11.63 -1.41
CA CYS A 154 5.96 -11.77 -2.74
C CYS A 154 6.78 -10.54 -3.13
N SER A 155 7.50 -10.64 -4.24
CA SER A 155 8.21 -9.52 -4.82
C SER A 155 7.36 -8.74 -5.81
N ILE A 156 7.79 -7.49 -6.07
CA ILE A 156 7.19 -6.57 -7.04
C ILE A 156 8.13 -6.42 -8.23
N LYS A 157 7.59 -6.61 -9.43
CA LYS A 157 8.24 -6.26 -10.69
C LYS A 157 7.85 -4.84 -11.06
N THR A 158 8.83 -4.02 -11.39
CA THR A 158 8.60 -2.68 -11.94
C THR A 158 8.65 -2.70 -13.45
N ILE A 159 7.66 -2.10 -14.10
CA ILE A 159 7.53 -2.01 -15.56
C ILE A 159 7.90 -0.60 -16.03
N MET A 160 7.74 0.40 -15.16
CA MET A 160 8.10 1.80 -15.41
C MET A 160 9.31 2.23 -14.59
N PRO A 161 10.16 3.15 -15.12
CA PRO A 161 11.41 3.54 -14.46
C PRO A 161 11.22 4.42 -13.21
N ASP A 162 10.08 5.12 -13.10
CA ASP A 162 9.87 6.13 -12.04
C ASP A 162 9.29 5.58 -10.74
N ILE A 163 9.17 4.26 -10.62
CA ILE A 163 8.67 3.60 -9.41
C ILE A 163 9.64 3.82 -8.24
N LYS A 164 9.11 4.20 -7.08
CA LYS A 164 9.89 4.47 -5.87
C LYS A 164 9.88 3.27 -4.95
N ILE A 165 11.06 2.83 -4.55
CA ILE A 165 11.21 1.77 -3.54
C ILE A 165 10.71 2.29 -2.20
N VAL A 166 9.80 1.55 -1.57
CA VAL A 166 9.35 1.79 -0.20
C VAL A 166 10.07 0.86 0.75
N VAL A 167 9.99 -0.46 0.52
CA VAL A 167 10.72 -1.48 1.27
C VAL A 167 11.34 -2.47 0.30
N ALA A 168 12.62 -2.80 0.50
CA ALA A 168 13.30 -3.90 -0.18
C ALA A 168 13.79 -4.92 0.86
N GLY A 169 13.96 -6.18 0.47
CA GLY A 169 14.59 -7.21 1.30
C GLY A 169 16.06 -6.90 1.60
N GLU A 170 16.61 -7.50 2.63
CA GLU A 170 18.04 -7.48 2.90
C GLU A 170 18.83 -8.23 1.82
N GLU A 171 20.16 -8.19 1.86
CA GLU A 171 21.02 -8.93 0.90
C GLU A 171 20.84 -10.45 1.00
N THR A 172 20.35 -10.93 2.14
CA THR A 172 20.10 -12.34 2.42
C THR A 172 18.71 -12.81 1.98
N ALA A 173 17.79 -11.87 1.70
CA ALA A 173 16.45 -12.17 1.20
C ALA A 173 16.50 -12.78 -0.21
N LYS A 174 15.72 -13.82 -0.43
CA LYS A 174 15.69 -14.57 -1.68
C LYS A 174 14.27 -14.81 -2.16
N SER A 175 14.08 -14.64 -3.46
CA SER A 175 12.91 -15.14 -4.18
C SER A 175 13.14 -16.59 -4.61
N ASN A 176 12.13 -17.44 -4.49
CA ASN A 176 12.17 -18.80 -5.06
C ASN A 176 12.15 -18.81 -6.60
N MET A 177 11.92 -17.65 -7.24
CA MET A 177 11.95 -17.43 -8.69
C MET A 177 13.07 -16.49 -9.13
N GLU A 178 14.08 -16.27 -8.28
CA GLU A 178 15.27 -15.42 -8.55
C GLU A 178 14.93 -13.94 -8.83
N ASN A 179 13.75 -13.47 -8.46
CA ASN A 179 13.38 -12.08 -8.60
C ASN A 179 14.10 -11.20 -7.55
N TYR A 180 14.30 -9.92 -7.88
CA TYR A 180 14.77 -8.95 -6.89
C TYR A 180 13.72 -8.76 -5.78
N PRO A 181 14.06 -8.83 -4.48
CA PRO A 181 13.11 -8.74 -3.39
C PRO A 181 12.67 -7.29 -3.12
N LEU A 182 12.00 -6.66 -4.07
CA LEU A 182 11.24 -5.43 -3.88
C LEU A 182 9.90 -5.78 -3.27
N LEU A 183 9.64 -5.35 -2.03
CA LEU A 183 8.53 -5.83 -1.22
C LEU A 183 7.35 -4.85 -1.18
N ILE A 184 7.65 -3.55 -1.18
CA ILE A 184 6.64 -2.47 -1.25
C ILE A 184 7.20 -1.37 -2.15
N ALA A 185 6.35 -0.84 -3.04
CA ALA A 185 6.72 0.21 -3.98
C ALA A 185 5.59 1.22 -4.21
N ASP A 186 5.97 2.46 -4.56
CA ASP A 186 5.07 3.56 -4.87
C ASP A 186 5.23 4.02 -6.33
N HIS A 187 4.09 4.20 -7.01
CA HIS A 187 3.95 5.17 -8.07
C HIS A 187 3.50 6.50 -7.48
N ILE A 188 4.10 7.61 -7.91
CA ILE A 188 3.76 8.96 -7.44
C ILE A 188 3.35 9.79 -8.65
N ALA A 189 2.10 10.24 -8.66
CA ALA A 189 1.59 11.12 -9.71
C ALA A 189 2.31 12.48 -9.67
N PRO A 190 3.02 12.87 -10.74
CA PRO A 190 3.92 14.03 -10.69
C PRO A 190 3.20 15.37 -10.61
N VAL A 191 1.93 15.42 -11.01
CA VAL A 191 1.14 16.66 -11.07
C VAL A 191 0.20 16.78 -9.88
N SER A 192 -0.57 15.76 -9.60
CA SER A 192 -1.57 15.76 -8.51
C SER A 192 -0.96 15.53 -7.13
N GLY A 193 0.22 14.87 -7.06
CA GLY A 193 0.81 14.41 -5.81
C GLY A 193 0.11 13.20 -5.22
N GLY A 194 -0.75 12.51 -5.98
CA GLY A 194 -1.38 11.26 -5.58
C GLY A 194 -0.40 10.10 -5.55
N TYR A 195 -0.78 9.02 -4.89
CA TYR A 195 0.05 7.82 -4.70
C TYR A 195 -0.71 6.57 -5.06
N PHE A 196 -0.04 5.64 -5.74
CA PHE A 196 -0.45 4.25 -5.77
C PHE A 196 0.66 3.41 -5.14
N THR A 197 0.36 2.77 -4.00
CA THR A 197 1.27 1.91 -3.26
C THR A 197 0.89 0.45 -3.49
N LEU A 198 1.85 -0.36 -3.94
CA LEU A 198 1.69 -1.80 -4.07
C LEU A 198 2.54 -2.49 -3.00
N ALA A 199 1.95 -3.45 -2.28
CA ALA A 199 2.64 -4.26 -1.26
C ALA A 199 2.50 -5.75 -1.56
N GLY A 200 3.59 -6.51 -1.40
CA GLY A 200 3.64 -7.96 -1.64
C GLY A 200 2.96 -8.81 -0.57
N THR A 201 2.46 -8.20 0.49
CA THR A 201 1.74 -8.88 1.57
C THR A 201 0.73 -7.97 2.25
N CYS A 202 -0.40 -8.53 2.67
CA CYS A 202 -1.37 -7.89 3.55
C CYS A 202 -1.15 -8.23 5.05
N VAL A 203 -0.27 -9.18 5.35
CA VAL A 203 -0.11 -9.74 6.71
C VAL A 203 0.65 -8.79 7.65
N PHE A 204 1.51 -7.91 7.14
CA PHE A 204 2.37 -7.07 8.00
C PHE A 204 1.60 -6.16 8.95
N TRP A 205 0.35 -5.89 8.69
CA TRP A 205 -0.53 -5.06 9.52
C TRP A 205 -1.73 -5.80 10.14
N ASP A 206 -1.73 -7.16 10.06
CA ASP A 206 -2.70 -7.96 10.80
C ASP A 206 -2.48 -7.85 12.33
N ASN A 207 -3.39 -8.40 13.11
CA ASN A 207 -3.37 -8.29 14.57
C ASN A 207 -2.13 -8.92 15.23
N TYR A 208 -1.45 -9.83 14.56
CA TYR A 208 -0.19 -10.41 15.03
C TYR A 208 1.00 -9.57 14.60
N ALA A 209 1.17 -9.41 13.29
CA ALA A 209 2.38 -8.81 12.73
C ALA A 209 2.46 -7.28 12.93
N ILE A 210 1.35 -6.58 13.12
CA ILE A 210 1.35 -5.14 13.39
C ILE A 210 2.11 -4.76 14.68
N ARG A 211 2.33 -5.73 15.57
CA ARG A 211 3.07 -5.56 16.84
C ARG A 211 4.56 -5.82 16.70
N LEU A 212 4.99 -6.35 15.56
CA LEU A 212 6.39 -6.72 15.32
C LEU A 212 7.18 -5.49 14.88
N GLU A 213 8.39 -5.32 15.42
CA GLU A 213 9.27 -4.20 15.12
C GLU A 213 8.52 -2.86 15.07
N ASP A 214 8.64 -2.10 13.99
CA ASP A 214 7.98 -0.81 13.80
C ASP A 214 6.75 -0.90 12.87
N ASN A 215 6.16 -2.08 12.66
CA ASN A 215 5.06 -2.28 11.71
C ASN A 215 3.87 -1.36 11.95
N LEU A 216 3.47 -1.14 13.23
CA LEU A 216 2.38 -0.22 13.54
C LEU A 216 2.68 1.20 13.03
N ASN A 217 3.86 1.71 13.34
CA ASN A 217 4.24 3.07 12.93
C ASN A 217 4.35 3.18 11.41
N PHE A 218 4.91 2.14 10.78
CA PHE A 218 5.02 2.06 9.33
C PHE A 218 3.65 2.05 8.66
N ALA A 219 2.72 1.21 9.14
CA ALA A 219 1.35 1.13 8.64
C ALA A 219 0.62 2.48 8.76
N MET A 220 0.70 3.13 9.92
CA MET A 220 0.05 4.43 10.14
C MET A 220 0.65 5.54 9.26
N ASN A 221 1.98 5.56 9.09
CA ASN A 221 2.64 6.51 8.18
C ASN A 221 2.25 6.23 6.71
N MET A 222 2.09 4.97 6.34
CA MET A 222 1.68 4.58 4.99
C MET A 222 0.22 4.94 4.70
N LEU A 223 -0.67 4.78 5.68
CA LEU A 223 -2.09 5.13 5.56
C LEU A 223 -2.31 6.64 5.49
N TRP A 224 -1.43 7.41 6.14
CA TRP A 224 -1.63 8.85 6.22
C TRP A 224 -1.36 9.53 4.87
N HIS A 225 -2.30 10.34 4.42
CA HIS A 225 -2.18 11.16 3.22
C HIS A 225 -2.99 12.45 3.37
N GLU A 226 -2.47 13.52 2.84
CA GLU A 226 -3.20 14.76 2.70
C GLU A 226 -3.45 15.02 1.22
N THR A 227 -4.70 14.80 0.81
CA THR A 227 -5.11 15.14 -0.55
C THR A 227 -4.89 16.63 -0.76
N PRO A 228 -4.07 17.05 -1.76
CA PRO A 228 -3.89 18.45 -2.06
C PRO A 228 -5.24 19.15 -2.32
N PRO A 229 -5.41 20.44 -1.93
CA PRO A 229 -6.59 21.19 -2.31
C PRO A 229 -6.73 21.16 -3.84
N GLN A 230 -7.90 20.78 -4.32
CA GLN A 230 -8.20 20.92 -5.74
C GLN A 230 -8.37 22.40 -6.01
N ASP A 231 -7.38 23.04 -6.60
CA ASP A 231 -7.55 24.36 -7.18
C ASP A 231 -8.69 24.29 -8.20
N THR A 232 -9.77 25.01 -7.92
CA THR A 232 -10.80 25.25 -8.94
C THR A 232 -10.07 25.72 -10.19
N PRO A 233 -10.29 25.15 -11.38
CA PRO A 233 -9.50 25.47 -12.56
C PRO A 233 -9.62 26.98 -12.85
N THR A 234 -8.66 27.74 -12.35
CA THR A 234 -8.43 29.09 -12.83
C THR A 234 -7.87 28.91 -14.25
N GLY A 235 -8.75 29.11 -15.23
CA GLY A 235 -8.48 28.95 -16.65
C GLY A 235 -7.25 29.74 -17.10
N LYS A 236 -6.07 29.18 -16.97
CA LYS A 236 -4.87 29.54 -17.71
C LYS A 236 -4.49 28.39 -18.61
N ALA A 237 -5.10 28.39 -19.80
CA ALA A 237 -4.60 27.62 -20.91
C ALA A 237 -3.12 27.98 -21.09
N VAL A 238 -2.23 27.01 -20.82
CA VAL A 238 -0.85 27.09 -21.25
C VAL A 238 -0.88 27.01 -22.79
N ARG A 239 -0.73 28.14 -23.47
CA ARG A 239 -0.50 28.17 -24.91
C ARG A 239 0.88 27.56 -25.15
N PHE A 240 0.92 26.34 -25.69
CA PHE A 240 2.10 25.86 -26.38
C PHE A 240 2.30 26.74 -27.63
N GLY A 241 3.31 27.60 -27.59
CA GLY A 241 3.77 28.29 -28.78
C GLY A 241 4.36 27.29 -29.76
N LEU A 242 3.97 27.40 -31.01
CA LEU A 242 4.54 26.74 -32.19
C LEU A 242 6.00 27.13 -32.38
#